data_3208e36416997ccd6e5d1d66c849957b
#
_entry.id   3208e36416997ccd6e5d1d66c849957b
#
_cell.length_a   1.000
_cell.length_b   1.000
_cell.length_c   1.000
_cell.angle_alpha   90.00
_cell.angle_beta   90.00
_cell.angle_gamma   90.00
#
_symmetry.space_group_name_H-M   'P 1'
#
loop_
_entity.id
_entity.type
_entity.pdbx_description
1 polymer ?
#
loop_
_entity_poly.entity_id
_entity_poly.type
_entity_poly.pdbx_seq_one_letter_code
_entity_poly.pdbx_strand_id
1 'polypeptide(L)'
;QLASMVNALREEILRTPRDEAALAREVQAMREKMRKHLLPDERTEAGEFNLKQGAGGIVDIEFMVQYAVLAWSHRVPELARWSDNVRILETLGREGLFEQQECAALTQAYLTYRSAAHQLSLQQQPVIAPAGSYLEERVAVSAKWQQLFAPYTTDTTNE
;
A
#
# COMPACT_ATOMS: atom_id res chain seq x y z
N GLN A 1 27.47 -10.93 10.31
CA GLN A 1 28.15 -10.63 9.04
C GLN A 1 27.31 -11.05 7.82
N LEU A 2 26.70 -12.23 7.84
CA LEU A 2 25.81 -12.66 6.75
C LEU A 2 24.58 -11.75 6.64
N ALA A 3 23.96 -11.41 7.77
CA ALA A 3 22.81 -10.52 7.80
C ALA A 3 23.13 -9.13 7.24
N SER A 4 24.31 -8.57 7.54
CA SER A 4 24.72 -7.27 7.01
C SER A 4 25.05 -7.33 5.51
N MET A 5 25.58 -8.44 5.04
CA MET A 5 25.83 -8.66 3.61
C MET A 5 24.50 -8.75 2.83
N VAL A 6 23.54 -9.49 3.37
CA VAL A 6 22.19 -9.61 2.77
C VAL A 6 21.51 -8.26 2.74
N ASN A 7 21.59 -7.48 3.82
CA ASN A 7 21.01 -6.14 3.88
C ASN A 7 21.65 -5.20 2.88
N ALA A 8 22.98 -5.23 2.74
CA ALA A 8 23.69 -4.41 1.76
C ALA A 8 23.27 -4.74 0.33
N LEU A 9 23.15 -6.02 0.01
CA LEU A 9 22.67 -6.47 -1.30
C LEU A 9 21.22 -6.06 -1.55
N ARG A 10 20.37 -6.22 -0.55
CA ARG A 10 18.98 -5.78 -0.61
C ARG A 10 18.87 -4.29 -0.92
N GLU A 11 19.62 -3.46 -0.20
CA GLU A 11 19.61 -2.01 -0.41
C GLU A 11 20.13 -1.65 -1.80
N GLU A 12 21.17 -2.32 -2.29
CA GLU A 12 21.70 -2.11 -3.63
C GLU A 12 20.66 -2.43 -4.70
N ILE A 13 19.96 -3.55 -4.58
CA ILE A 13 18.89 -3.94 -5.51
C ILE A 13 17.74 -2.94 -5.46
N LEU A 14 17.31 -2.52 -4.28
CA LEU A 14 16.20 -1.57 -4.12
C LEU A 14 16.54 -0.19 -4.67
N ARG A 15 17.82 0.22 -4.62
CA ARG A 15 18.28 1.51 -5.14
C ARG A 15 18.55 1.52 -6.64
N THR A 16 18.40 0.39 -7.32
CA THR A 16 18.54 0.33 -8.78
C THR A 16 17.45 1.18 -9.46
N PRO A 17 17.82 2.12 -10.35
CA PRO A 17 16.83 2.93 -11.08
C PRO A 17 15.86 2.07 -11.89
N ARG A 18 14.58 2.45 -11.88
CA ARG A 18 13.51 1.77 -12.63
C ARG A 18 12.66 2.78 -13.37
N ASP A 19 12.00 2.32 -14.41
CA ASP A 19 10.98 3.10 -15.11
C ASP A 19 9.74 3.21 -14.20
N GLU A 20 9.49 4.40 -13.67
CA GLU A 20 8.38 4.67 -12.76
C GLU A 20 7.02 4.38 -13.40
N ALA A 21 6.83 4.73 -14.65
CA ALA A 21 5.57 4.52 -15.36
C ALA A 21 5.28 3.03 -15.54
N ALA A 22 6.26 2.26 -16.00
CA ALA A 22 6.13 0.82 -16.17
C ALA A 22 5.87 0.14 -14.83
N LEU A 23 6.60 0.51 -13.78
CA LEU A 23 6.42 -0.02 -12.43
C LEU A 23 5.03 0.30 -11.88
N ALA A 24 4.56 1.53 -12.06
CA ALA A 24 3.23 1.95 -11.62
C ALA A 24 2.12 1.13 -12.28
N ARG A 25 2.23 0.86 -13.58
CA ARG A 25 1.28 0.01 -14.30
C ARG A 25 1.30 -1.43 -13.80
N GLU A 26 2.48 -1.98 -13.56
CA GLU A 26 2.63 -3.33 -13.03
C GLU A 26 2.03 -3.47 -11.64
N VAL A 27 2.26 -2.50 -10.77
CA VAL A 27 1.70 -2.48 -9.41
C VAL A 27 0.18 -2.45 -9.46
N GLN A 28 -0.40 -1.57 -10.29
CA GLN A 28 -1.85 -1.47 -10.44
C GLN A 28 -2.46 -2.77 -11.01
N ALA A 29 -1.83 -3.34 -12.02
CA ALA A 29 -2.28 -4.58 -12.65
C ALA A 29 -2.25 -5.75 -11.66
N MET A 30 -1.19 -5.87 -10.90
CA MET A 30 -1.05 -6.91 -9.87
C MET A 30 -2.10 -6.74 -8.77
N ARG A 31 -2.32 -5.52 -8.31
CA ARG A 31 -3.31 -5.23 -7.27
C ARG A 31 -4.73 -5.55 -7.73
N GLU A 32 -5.07 -5.19 -8.96
CA GLU A 32 -6.37 -5.52 -9.55
C GLU A 32 -6.57 -7.03 -9.67
N LYS A 33 -5.55 -7.73 -10.11
CA LYS A 33 -5.56 -9.20 -10.22
C LYS A 33 -5.76 -9.87 -8.85
N MET A 34 -5.05 -9.41 -7.82
CA MET A 34 -5.23 -9.88 -6.45
C MET A 34 -6.67 -9.65 -5.97
N ARG A 35 -7.21 -8.47 -6.24
CA ARG A 35 -8.57 -8.11 -5.84
C ARG A 35 -9.59 -9.04 -6.48
N LYS A 36 -9.44 -9.34 -7.76
CA LYS A 36 -10.33 -10.26 -8.48
C LYS A 36 -10.29 -11.69 -7.93
N HIS A 37 -9.11 -12.14 -7.47
CA HIS A 37 -8.94 -13.50 -6.97
C HIS A 37 -9.30 -13.66 -5.49
N LEU A 38 -9.09 -12.62 -4.67
CA LEU A 38 -9.17 -12.72 -3.21
C LEU A 38 -10.40 -12.02 -2.61
N LEU A 39 -11.11 -11.20 -3.40
CA LEU A 39 -12.28 -10.46 -2.94
C LEU A 39 -13.65 -11.11 -3.24
N PRO A 40 -13.83 -12.02 -4.24
CA PRO A 40 -15.16 -12.52 -4.51
C PRO A 40 -15.70 -13.35 -3.34
N ASP A 41 -16.46 -12.69 -2.50
CA ASP A 41 -17.13 -13.22 -1.32
C ASP A 41 -18.51 -12.54 -1.29
N GLU A 42 -19.57 -13.28 -1.03
CA GLU A 42 -20.94 -12.79 -0.93
C GLU A 42 -21.05 -11.63 0.06
N ARG A 43 -20.30 -11.68 1.16
CA ARG A 43 -20.28 -10.62 2.18
C ARG A 43 -19.73 -9.32 1.62
N THR A 44 -18.68 -9.39 0.83
CA THR A 44 -18.08 -8.22 0.17
C THR A 44 -19.04 -7.65 -0.87
N GLU A 45 -19.74 -8.49 -1.61
CA GLU A 45 -20.77 -8.07 -2.56
C GLU A 45 -21.96 -7.38 -1.87
N ALA A 46 -22.25 -7.75 -0.62
CA ALA A 46 -23.27 -7.08 0.19
C ALA A 46 -22.83 -5.71 0.75
N GLY A 47 -21.66 -5.21 0.34
CA GLY A 47 -21.15 -3.90 0.77
C GLY A 47 -20.31 -3.94 2.04
N GLU A 48 -20.03 -5.10 2.61
CA GLU A 48 -19.11 -5.23 3.73
C GLU A 48 -17.67 -4.95 3.29
N PHE A 49 -16.84 -4.50 4.23
CA PHE A 49 -15.47 -4.10 3.94
C PHE A 49 -14.46 -5.18 4.39
N ASN A 50 -13.70 -5.71 3.44
CA ASN A 50 -12.55 -6.56 3.76
C ASN A 50 -11.36 -5.68 4.11
N LEU A 51 -10.89 -5.75 5.36
CA LEU A 51 -9.82 -4.88 5.87
C LEU A 51 -8.50 -5.04 5.13
N LYS A 52 -8.22 -6.22 4.56
CA LYS A 52 -6.98 -6.49 3.83
C LYS A 52 -7.13 -6.19 2.35
N GLN A 53 -8.08 -6.83 1.68
CA GLN A 53 -8.21 -6.82 0.23
C GLN A 53 -9.16 -5.75 -0.31
N GLY A 54 -10.00 -5.16 0.54
CA GLY A 54 -10.94 -4.14 0.11
C GLY A 54 -10.24 -2.85 -0.33
N ALA A 55 -10.90 -2.08 -1.19
CA ALA A 55 -10.38 -0.79 -1.63
C ALA A 55 -10.22 0.15 -0.43
N GLY A 56 -9.03 0.70 -0.27
CA GLY A 56 -8.66 1.52 0.87
C GLY A 56 -8.20 0.73 2.09
N GLY A 57 -7.97 -0.60 1.95
CA GLY A 57 -7.52 -1.47 3.03
C GLY A 57 -6.00 -1.59 3.16
N ILE A 58 -5.58 -2.57 3.93
CA ILE A 58 -4.16 -2.78 4.28
C ILE A 58 -3.29 -2.98 3.04
N VAL A 59 -3.73 -3.82 2.11
CA VAL A 59 -2.92 -4.19 0.95
C VAL A 59 -2.68 -2.99 0.03
N ASP A 60 -3.65 -2.08 -0.10
CA ASP A 60 -3.45 -0.86 -0.86
C ASP A 60 -2.32 0.00 -0.26
N ILE A 61 -2.27 0.12 1.06
CA ILE A 61 -1.18 0.85 1.75
C ILE A 61 0.15 0.16 1.49
N GLU A 62 0.23 -1.15 1.66
CA GLU A 62 1.45 -1.92 1.44
C GLU A 62 1.97 -1.79 0.01
N PHE A 63 1.08 -1.85 -0.99
CA PHE A 63 1.45 -1.68 -2.39
C PHE A 63 1.97 -0.27 -2.69
N MET A 64 1.35 0.78 -2.15
CA MET A 64 1.84 2.16 -2.30
C MET A 64 3.23 2.33 -1.70
N VAL A 65 3.45 1.79 -0.52
CA VAL A 65 4.75 1.85 0.17
C VAL A 65 5.82 1.10 -0.63
N GLN A 66 5.53 -0.10 -1.09
CA GLN A 66 6.47 -0.88 -1.90
C GLN A 66 6.77 -0.22 -3.25
N TYR A 67 5.77 0.36 -3.89
CA TYR A 67 5.97 1.15 -5.10
C TYR A 67 6.95 2.30 -4.84
N ALA A 68 6.74 3.06 -3.77
CA ALA A 68 7.59 4.20 -3.41
C ALA A 68 9.04 3.77 -3.19
N VAL A 69 9.26 2.66 -2.49
CA VAL A 69 10.61 2.10 -2.25
C VAL A 69 11.27 1.75 -3.59
N LEU A 70 10.57 1.02 -4.45
CA LEU A 70 11.14 0.57 -5.72
C LEU A 70 11.35 1.72 -6.71
N ALA A 71 10.44 2.68 -6.76
CA ALA A 71 10.51 3.79 -7.70
C ALA A 71 11.54 4.85 -7.29
N TRP A 72 11.68 5.12 -6.00
CA TRP A 72 12.38 6.31 -5.51
C TRP A 72 13.64 6.06 -4.68
N SER A 73 13.96 4.82 -4.31
CA SER A 73 15.15 4.53 -3.51
C SER A 73 16.46 4.93 -4.20
N HIS A 74 16.48 4.97 -5.52
CA HIS A 74 17.68 5.42 -6.27
C HIS A 74 17.96 6.91 -6.06
N ARG A 75 16.91 7.73 -5.79
CA ARG A 75 17.04 9.16 -5.49
C ARG A 75 17.10 9.43 -4.00
N VAL A 76 16.39 8.62 -3.20
CA VAL A 76 16.29 8.76 -1.74
C VAL A 76 16.68 7.43 -1.10
N PRO A 77 18.00 7.19 -0.89
CA PRO A 77 18.50 5.90 -0.38
C PRO A 77 17.92 5.48 0.97
N GLU A 78 17.49 6.44 1.80
CA GLU A 78 16.88 6.16 3.11
C GLU A 78 15.62 5.28 3.01
N LEU A 79 14.91 5.31 1.89
CA LEU A 79 13.75 4.45 1.65
C LEU A 79 14.09 2.97 1.64
N ALA A 80 15.29 2.62 1.16
CA ALA A 80 15.74 1.24 1.10
C ALA A 80 16.20 0.69 2.45
N ARG A 81 16.41 1.56 3.44
CA ARG A 81 16.95 1.21 4.75
C ARG A 81 16.00 0.35 5.58
N TRP A 82 14.70 0.62 5.46
CA TRP A 82 13.67 0.03 6.31
C TRP A 82 12.82 -0.99 5.54
N SER A 83 12.34 -2.01 6.24
CA SER A 83 11.36 -2.96 5.73
C SER A 83 9.97 -2.77 6.36
N ASP A 84 9.89 -1.96 7.41
CA ASP A 84 8.67 -1.65 8.16
C ASP A 84 7.90 -0.53 7.46
N ASN A 85 6.64 -0.79 7.15
CA ASN A 85 5.78 0.17 6.44
C ASN A 85 5.63 1.51 7.17
N VAL A 86 5.54 1.50 8.49
CA VAL A 86 5.41 2.73 9.29
C VAL A 86 6.67 3.58 9.16
N ARG A 87 7.85 2.98 9.26
CA ARG A 87 9.11 3.69 9.11
C ARG A 87 9.35 4.22 7.70
N ILE A 88 8.92 3.47 6.70
CA ILE A 88 8.98 3.94 5.31
C ILE A 88 8.04 5.12 5.10
N LEU A 89 6.82 5.08 5.65
CA LEU A 89 5.88 6.20 5.60
C LEU A 89 6.44 7.45 6.30
N GLU A 90 7.06 7.29 7.46
CA GLU A 90 7.76 8.39 8.15
C GLU A 90 8.84 9.01 7.25
N THR A 91 9.62 8.17 6.60
CA THR A 91 10.69 8.61 5.69
C THR A 91 10.11 9.37 4.49
N LEU A 92 9.03 8.86 3.90
CA LEU A 92 8.34 9.52 2.78
C LEU A 92 7.86 10.93 3.15
N GLY A 93 7.32 11.10 4.35
CA GLY A 93 6.90 12.39 4.85
C GLY A 93 8.07 13.32 5.15
N ARG A 94 9.10 12.82 5.81
CA ARG A 94 10.29 13.59 6.16
C ARG A 94 11.04 14.09 4.92
N GLU A 95 11.15 13.25 3.89
CA GLU A 95 11.83 13.59 2.64
C GLU A 95 10.96 14.38 1.66
N GLY A 96 9.71 14.69 2.03
CA GLY A 96 8.80 15.48 1.21
C GLY A 96 8.25 14.77 -0.03
N LEU A 97 8.35 13.44 -0.10
CA LEU A 97 7.83 12.64 -1.21
C LEU A 97 6.32 12.46 -1.13
N PHE A 98 5.80 12.33 0.09
CA PHE A 98 4.39 12.43 0.42
C PHE A 98 4.21 13.63 1.36
N GLU A 99 3.03 14.21 1.39
CA GLU A 99 2.73 15.22 2.40
C GLU A 99 2.67 14.59 3.79
N GLN A 100 3.11 15.32 4.81
CA GLN A 100 3.15 14.80 6.18
C GLN A 100 1.77 14.41 6.69
N GLN A 101 0.74 15.16 6.35
CA GLN A 101 -0.64 14.82 6.73
C GLN A 101 -1.12 13.53 6.08
N GLU A 102 -0.75 13.30 4.82
CA GLU A 102 -1.04 12.05 4.12
C GLU A 102 -0.35 10.86 4.80
N CYS A 103 0.93 11.02 5.14
CA CYS A 103 1.69 9.98 5.84
C CYS A 103 1.08 9.66 7.20
N ALA A 104 0.66 10.67 7.94
CA ALA A 104 -0.01 10.49 9.22
C ALA A 104 -1.33 9.74 9.07
N ALA A 105 -2.13 10.10 8.07
CA ALA A 105 -3.41 9.44 7.79
C ALA A 105 -3.22 7.98 7.36
N LEU A 106 -2.26 7.70 6.48
CA LEU A 106 -1.94 6.34 6.03
C LEU A 106 -1.41 5.48 7.18
N THR A 107 -0.54 6.03 8.02
CA THR A 107 -0.02 5.35 9.21
C THR A 107 -1.14 5.01 10.18
N GLN A 108 -2.01 5.96 10.45
CA GLN A 108 -3.15 5.75 11.35
C GLN A 108 -4.10 4.67 10.81
N ALA A 109 -4.42 4.74 9.52
CA ALA A 109 -5.25 3.73 8.86
C ALA A 109 -4.61 2.33 8.95
N TYR A 110 -3.31 2.24 8.63
CA TYR A 110 -2.56 0.99 8.67
C TYR A 110 -2.58 0.35 10.06
N LEU A 111 -2.30 1.14 11.10
CA LEU A 111 -2.29 0.64 12.48
C LEU A 111 -3.70 0.25 12.95
N THR A 112 -4.71 1.03 12.60
CA THR A 112 -6.11 0.75 12.92
C THR A 112 -6.56 -0.57 12.29
N TYR A 113 -6.29 -0.75 10.99
CA TYR A 113 -6.64 -1.98 10.29
C TYR A 113 -5.90 -3.20 10.84
N ARG A 114 -4.61 -3.08 11.10
CA ARG A 114 -3.82 -4.19 11.64
C ARG A 114 -4.33 -4.62 13.00
N SER A 115 -4.63 -3.67 13.86
CA SER A 115 -5.19 -3.97 15.20
C SER A 115 -6.54 -4.67 15.07
N ALA A 116 -7.43 -4.15 14.24
CA ALA A 116 -8.75 -4.75 14.02
C ALA A 116 -8.66 -6.14 13.39
N ALA A 117 -7.80 -6.31 12.38
CA ALA A 117 -7.58 -7.61 11.73
C ALA A 117 -7.01 -8.64 12.71
N HIS A 118 -6.10 -8.22 13.56
CA HIS A 118 -5.53 -9.08 14.60
C HIS A 118 -6.60 -9.54 15.61
N GLN A 119 -7.46 -8.65 16.06
CA GLN A 119 -8.56 -8.99 16.95
C GLN A 119 -9.53 -9.99 16.31
N LEU A 120 -9.91 -9.76 15.06
CA LEU A 120 -10.77 -10.69 14.32
C LEU A 120 -10.11 -12.07 14.16
N SER A 121 -8.82 -12.09 13.88
CA SER A 121 -8.05 -13.34 13.75
C SER A 121 -8.01 -14.12 15.07
N LEU A 122 -7.81 -13.44 16.19
CA LEU A 122 -7.84 -14.07 17.51
C LEU A 122 -9.21 -14.68 17.84
N GLN A 123 -10.28 -14.09 17.32
CA GLN A 123 -11.65 -14.58 17.48
C GLN A 123 -12.04 -15.60 16.41
N GLN A 124 -11.12 -15.99 15.54
CA GLN A 124 -11.36 -16.88 14.40
C GLN A 124 -12.46 -16.36 13.46
N GLN A 125 -12.54 -15.02 13.33
CA GLN A 125 -13.49 -14.36 12.47
C GLN A 125 -12.82 -13.91 11.16
N PRO A 126 -13.57 -13.83 10.04
CA PRO A 126 -13.04 -13.24 8.81
C PRO A 126 -12.64 -11.78 9.04
N VAL A 127 -11.67 -11.28 8.27
CA VAL A 127 -11.17 -9.89 8.36
C VAL A 127 -12.11 -8.93 7.61
N ILE A 128 -13.39 -9.00 7.94
CA ILE A 128 -14.47 -8.25 7.30
C ILE A 128 -15.19 -7.41 8.34
N ALA A 129 -15.42 -6.15 8.01
CA ALA A 129 -16.16 -5.20 8.84
C ALA A 129 -17.50 -4.85 8.18
N PRO A 130 -18.51 -4.44 8.98
CA PRO A 130 -19.79 -4.00 8.43
C PRO A 130 -19.64 -2.86 7.43
N ALA A 131 -20.56 -2.77 6.48
CA ALA A 131 -20.62 -1.67 5.54
C ALA A 131 -20.64 -0.33 6.29
N GLY A 132 -19.91 0.66 5.79
CA GLY A 132 -19.79 1.96 6.43
C GLY A 132 -18.70 2.06 7.51
N SER A 133 -18.04 0.94 7.87
CA SER A 133 -16.93 0.97 8.81
C SER A 133 -15.69 1.59 8.18
N TYR A 134 -14.91 2.31 8.99
CA TYR A 134 -13.61 2.89 8.60
C TYR A 134 -13.68 3.82 7.38
N LEU A 135 -14.76 4.59 7.24
CA LEU A 135 -14.96 5.47 6.08
C LEU A 135 -13.86 6.51 5.94
N GLU A 136 -13.42 7.13 7.03
CA GLU A 136 -12.35 8.14 6.98
C GLU A 136 -11.04 7.52 6.50
N GLU A 137 -10.67 6.38 7.06
CA GLU A 137 -9.46 5.66 6.70
C GLU A 137 -9.51 5.19 5.24
N ARG A 138 -10.62 4.62 4.83
CA ARG A 138 -10.82 4.13 3.45
C ARG A 138 -10.74 5.27 2.43
N VAL A 139 -11.34 6.41 2.74
CA VAL A 139 -11.29 7.59 1.87
C VAL A 139 -9.87 8.13 1.75
N ALA A 140 -9.15 8.25 2.87
CA ALA A 140 -7.77 8.74 2.88
C ALA A 140 -6.84 7.84 2.06
N VAL A 141 -6.93 6.52 2.24
CA VAL A 141 -6.10 5.56 1.51
C VAL A 141 -6.44 5.55 0.02
N SER A 142 -7.72 5.51 -0.32
CA SER A 142 -8.16 5.51 -1.73
C SER A 142 -7.82 6.81 -2.45
N ALA A 143 -7.91 7.96 -1.77
CA ALA A 143 -7.52 9.25 -2.34
C ALA A 143 -6.02 9.27 -2.66
N LYS A 144 -5.19 8.76 -1.74
CA LYS A 144 -3.74 8.69 -1.99
C LYS A 144 -3.41 7.73 -3.13
N TRP A 145 -4.07 6.60 -3.20
CA TRP A 145 -3.93 5.66 -4.30
C TRP A 145 -4.21 6.33 -5.65
N GLN A 146 -5.33 7.01 -5.76
CA GLN A 146 -5.71 7.71 -6.98
C GLN A 146 -4.69 8.80 -7.35
N GLN A 147 -4.28 9.61 -6.39
CA GLN A 147 -3.29 10.66 -6.61
C GLN A 147 -1.96 10.08 -7.10
N LEU A 148 -1.49 9.00 -6.48
CA LEU A 148 -0.20 8.40 -6.77
C LEU A 148 -0.17 7.76 -8.15
N PHE A 149 -1.23 7.06 -8.55
CA PHE A 149 -1.27 6.24 -9.76
C PHE A 149 -2.04 6.86 -10.93
N ALA A 150 -2.82 7.92 -10.73
CA ALA A 150 -3.59 8.57 -11.78
C ALA A 150 -2.74 8.97 -13.01
N PRO A 151 -1.51 9.52 -12.83
CA PRO A 151 -0.67 9.89 -13.97
C PRO A 151 -0.30 8.72 -14.88
N TYR A 152 -0.39 7.50 -14.39
CA TYR A 152 0.03 6.28 -15.07
C TYR A 152 -1.15 5.37 -15.46
N THR A 153 -2.39 5.83 -15.22
CA THR A 153 -3.57 5.10 -15.65
C THR A 153 -3.72 5.31 -17.15
N THR A 154 -3.67 4.24 -17.94
CA THR A 154 -3.96 4.31 -19.37
C THR A 154 -5.46 4.57 -19.54
N ASP A 155 -5.80 5.70 -20.13
CA ASP A 155 -7.15 5.92 -20.65
C ASP A 155 -7.45 4.85 -21.69
N THR A 156 -8.20 3.83 -21.33
CA THR A 156 -8.85 2.93 -22.26
C THR A 156 -10.09 3.64 -22.84
N THR A 157 -9.87 4.81 -23.43
CA THR A 157 -10.87 5.52 -24.21
C THR A 157 -10.25 5.91 -25.53
N ASN A 158 -9.98 4.89 -26.35
CA ASN A 158 -9.89 5.05 -27.79
C ASN A 158 -10.02 3.69 -28.47
N GLU A 159 -11.26 3.26 -28.63
CA GLU A 159 -11.71 2.57 -29.85
C GLU A 159 -13.22 2.66 -29.93
#